data_cc877cd4cdc7625b6987b9f49af886ca
#
_entry.id   cc877cd4cdc7625b6987b9f49af886ca
#
_cell.length_a   1.000
_cell.length_b   1.000
_cell.length_c   1.000
_cell.angle_alpha   90.00
_cell.angle_beta   90.00
_cell.angle_gamma   90.00
#
_symmetry.space_group_name_H-M   'P 1'
#
loop_
_entity.id
_entity.type
_entity.pdbx_description
1 polymer ?
#
loop_
_entity_poly.entity_id
_entity_poly.type
_entity_poly.pdbx_seq_one_letter_code
_entity_poly.pdbx_strand_id
1 'polypeptide(L)'
;MMKTFEMTNLGLMSYFFGIEVSQRNEGIFISQKKYTEGLLKKFKMYGCKPVATPLITNEKLQKNDGAPEADASKYRNLIGSLLYLTATWPDIMYATSLLSRFMQSPSQIHFGAGKRILRYLQGTKEFGIWYTTETNSELLGYIDSDWAGSTDDMKSTSGYAFSLGSGMFSWASKKQATVAQSTAEAEYVASAEATSQAIWLRRILEDMGEKQDEPTKINCDNKSAIAMAKNPVHHSRTKHIAIKYHFIREAEATKEIKLDYCRTEDQIADIFTKALSRPRFEELRAMLGVTEICIKEEC
;
A
#
# COMPACT_ATOMS: atom_id res chain seq x y z
N MET A 1 -15.27 -12.91 27.02
CA MET A 1 -14.37 -11.78 27.34
C MET A 1 -14.85 -10.95 28.52
N MET A 2 -16.08 -10.42 28.53
CA MET A 2 -16.58 -9.56 29.66
C MET A 2 -16.53 -10.18 31.06
N LYS A 3 -16.51 -11.52 31.21
CA LYS A 3 -16.40 -12.19 32.50
C LYS A 3 -14.98 -12.32 33.05
N THR A 4 -13.97 -12.06 32.20
CA THR A 4 -12.55 -12.27 32.52
C THR A 4 -11.78 -10.96 32.69
N PHE A 5 -12.30 -9.87 32.10
CA PHE A 5 -11.69 -8.54 32.15
C PHE A 5 -12.73 -7.50 32.55
N GLU A 6 -12.31 -6.50 33.33
CA GLU A 6 -13.12 -5.33 33.62
C GLU A 6 -13.23 -4.48 32.34
N MET A 7 -14.38 -4.52 31.68
CA MET A 7 -14.63 -3.90 30.38
C MET A 7 -15.87 -3.01 30.43
N THR A 8 -15.78 -1.82 29.85
CA THR A 8 -16.92 -0.91 29.66
C THR A 8 -17.30 -0.88 28.18
N ASN A 9 -18.59 -1.01 27.90
CA ASN A 9 -19.11 -0.80 26.54
C ASN A 9 -19.28 0.70 26.31
N LEU A 10 -18.47 1.28 25.42
CA LEU A 10 -18.49 2.69 25.05
C LEU A 10 -19.40 2.99 23.83
N GLY A 11 -20.17 2.01 23.36
CA GLY A 11 -21.00 2.12 22.17
C GLY A 11 -20.22 1.95 20.86
N LEU A 12 -20.72 2.56 19.77
CA LEU A 12 -20.09 2.49 18.47
C LEU A 12 -18.76 3.28 18.45
N MET A 13 -17.72 2.67 17.88
CA MET A 13 -16.44 3.33 17.71
C MET A 13 -16.57 4.51 16.75
N SER A 14 -16.16 5.70 17.18
CA SER A 14 -16.12 6.91 16.35
C SER A 14 -14.71 7.45 16.13
N TYR A 15 -13.76 7.09 17.01
CA TYR A 15 -12.38 7.55 16.96
C TYR A 15 -11.44 6.56 17.64
N PHE A 16 -10.34 6.19 16.96
CA PHE A 16 -9.36 5.26 17.48
C PHE A 16 -7.96 5.60 16.95
N PHE A 17 -7.03 5.90 17.85
CA PHE A 17 -5.64 6.24 17.51
C PHE A 17 -5.50 7.25 16.34
N GLY A 18 -6.28 8.33 16.32
CA GLY A 18 -6.24 9.33 15.26
C GLY A 18 -7.01 8.98 13.99
N ILE A 19 -7.61 7.79 13.92
CA ILE A 19 -8.51 7.36 12.85
C ILE A 19 -9.93 7.70 13.24
N GLU A 20 -10.65 8.38 12.37
CA GLU A 20 -12.07 8.69 12.48
C GLU A 20 -12.86 7.57 11.82
N VAL A 21 -13.85 7.03 12.54
CA VAL A 21 -14.68 5.90 12.10
C VAL A 21 -16.12 6.34 12.04
N SER A 22 -16.74 6.27 10.87
CA SER A 22 -18.18 6.52 10.66
C SER A 22 -18.84 5.22 10.27
N GLN A 23 -19.67 4.69 11.18
CA GLN A 23 -20.43 3.45 10.98
C GLN A 23 -21.84 3.81 10.51
N ARG A 24 -22.29 3.18 9.41
CA ARG A 24 -23.62 3.35 8.81
C ARG A 24 -24.19 1.99 8.45
N ASN A 25 -25.47 1.94 8.09
CA ASN A 25 -26.12 0.69 7.70
C ASN A 25 -25.46 0.06 6.45
N GLU A 26 -24.95 0.90 5.54
CA GLU A 26 -24.37 0.48 4.27
C GLU A 26 -22.88 0.10 4.40
N GLY A 27 -22.24 0.41 5.54
CA GLY A 27 -20.81 0.10 5.72
C GLY A 27 -20.09 1.00 6.72
N ILE A 28 -18.77 0.95 6.66
CA ILE A 28 -17.86 1.66 7.55
C ILE A 28 -16.94 2.56 6.71
N PHE A 29 -16.88 3.84 7.07
CA PHE A 29 -15.92 4.78 6.50
C PHE A 29 -14.84 5.09 7.53
N ILE A 30 -13.57 4.97 7.13
CA ILE A 30 -12.43 5.33 7.95
C ILE A 30 -11.64 6.47 7.31
N SER A 31 -11.24 7.45 8.10
CA SER A 31 -10.46 8.61 7.63
C SER A 31 -9.54 9.15 8.74
N GLN A 32 -8.68 10.09 8.37
CA GLN A 32 -7.82 10.84 9.29
C GLN A 32 -7.88 12.35 8.99
N LYS A 33 -9.08 12.88 8.73
CA LYS A 33 -9.30 14.28 8.36
C LYS A 33 -8.68 15.25 9.35
N LYS A 34 -8.98 15.12 10.65
CA LYS A 34 -8.46 16.01 11.71
C LYS A 34 -6.93 15.98 11.78
N TYR A 35 -6.34 14.79 11.67
CA TYR A 35 -4.89 14.64 11.65
C TYR A 35 -4.28 15.31 10.42
N THR A 36 -4.87 15.11 9.24
CA THR A 36 -4.44 15.73 7.97
C THR A 36 -4.49 17.24 8.06
N GLU A 37 -5.55 17.83 8.59
CA GLU A 37 -5.64 19.28 8.81
C GLU A 37 -4.58 19.81 9.78
N GLY A 38 -4.35 19.10 10.87
CA GLY A 38 -3.29 19.41 11.84
C GLY A 38 -1.90 19.38 11.19
N LEU A 39 -1.64 18.37 10.36
CA LEU A 39 -0.40 18.23 9.62
C LEU A 39 -0.19 19.37 8.62
N LEU A 40 -1.22 19.73 7.85
CA LEU A 40 -1.17 20.86 6.91
C LEU A 40 -0.89 22.19 7.62
N LYS A 41 -1.51 22.45 8.78
CA LYS A 41 -1.24 23.64 9.62
C LYS A 41 0.20 23.65 10.13
N LYS A 42 0.69 22.49 10.65
CA LYS A 42 2.06 22.33 11.16
C LYS A 42 3.12 22.68 10.13
N PHE A 43 2.94 22.28 8.89
CA PHE A 43 3.89 22.55 7.80
C PHE A 43 3.56 23.82 7.00
N LYS A 44 2.61 24.65 7.46
CA LYS A 44 2.16 25.90 6.80
C LYS A 44 1.69 25.67 5.36
N MET A 45 1.01 24.54 5.13
CA MET A 45 0.46 24.13 3.84
C MET A 45 -1.07 24.13 3.81
N TYR A 46 -1.71 24.50 4.92
CA TYR A 46 -3.18 24.63 4.97
C TYR A 46 -3.64 25.75 4.02
N GLY A 47 -4.61 25.44 3.16
CA GLY A 47 -5.11 26.37 2.13
C GLY A 47 -4.20 26.54 0.91
N CYS A 48 -3.09 25.78 0.79
CA CYS A 48 -2.23 25.84 -0.39
C CYS A 48 -2.95 25.29 -1.64
N LYS A 49 -2.50 25.71 -2.84
CA LYS A 49 -3.05 25.21 -4.12
C LYS A 49 -2.86 23.68 -4.22
N PRO A 50 -3.94 22.89 -4.34
CA PRO A 50 -3.85 21.44 -4.40
C PRO A 50 -3.23 20.93 -5.71
N VAL A 51 -2.82 19.65 -5.70
CA VAL A 51 -2.37 18.90 -6.88
C VAL A 51 -3.08 17.55 -6.93
N ALA A 52 -3.21 16.99 -8.13
CA ALA A 52 -4.01 15.78 -8.34
C ALA A 52 -3.29 14.47 -8.00
N THR A 53 -1.94 14.47 -7.94
CA THR A 53 -1.13 13.27 -7.67
C THR A 53 -0.04 13.55 -6.64
N PRO A 54 0.30 12.57 -5.77
CA PRO A 54 1.32 12.76 -4.72
C PRO A 54 2.74 12.87 -5.28
N LEU A 55 3.03 12.28 -6.45
CA LEU A 55 4.31 12.35 -7.14
C LEU A 55 4.14 12.86 -8.57
N ILE A 56 5.24 13.34 -9.16
CA ILE A 56 5.33 13.67 -10.58
C ILE A 56 5.68 12.38 -11.34
N THR A 57 4.96 12.11 -12.41
CA THR A 57 5.23 10.97 -13.28
C THR A 57 6.64 11.09 -13.86
N ASN A 58 7.39 9.98 -13.88
CA ASN A 58 8.78 9.89 -14.38
C ASN A 58 9.83 10.68 -13.58
N GLU A 59 9.48 11.34 -12.47
CA GLU A 59 10.48 11.94 -11.59
C GLU A 59 11.26 10.84 -10.85
N LYS A 60 12.57 10.81 -11.04
CA LYS A 60 13.47 9.88 -10.35
C LYS A 60 14.25 10.63 -9.28
N LEU A 61 13.94 10.34 -8.04
CA LEU A 61 14.66 10.87 -6.89
C LEU A 61 15.91 10.01 -6.63
N GLN A 62 17.01 10.67 -6.29
CA GLN A 62 18.32 10.02 -6.03
C GLN A 62 19.04 10.71 -4.89
N LYS A 63 19.93 9.97 -4.20
CA LYS A 63 20.64 10.49 -3.02
C LYS A 63 21.51 11.69 -3.34
N ASN A 64 22.20 11.66 -4.48
CA ASN A 64 23.11 12.72 -4.92
C ASN A 64 22.48 13.47 -6.10
N ASP A 65 21.51 14.34 -5.82
CA ASP A 65 20.76 15.10 -6.82
C ASP A 65 21.35 16.49 -7.11
N GLY A 66 22.46 16.85 -6.45
CA GLY A 66 23.15 18.14 -6.61
C GLY A 66 22.44 19.32 -5.94
N ALA A 67 21.29 19.13 -5.34
CA ALA A 67 20.57 20.19 -4.63
C ALA A 67 21.15 20.43 -3.23
N PRO A 68 20.94 21.63 -2.65
CA PRO A 68 21.33 21.92 -1.27
C PRO A 68 20.66 20.96 -0.27
N GLU A 69 21.36 20.68 0.83
CA GLU A 69 20.82 19.88 1.91
C GLU A 69 19.57 20.52 2.53
N ALA A 70 18.62 19.70 2.92
CA ALA A 70 17.46 20.11 3.70
C ALA A 70 17.67 19.82 5.20
N ASP A 71 16.91 20.48 6.05
CA ASP A 71 16.87 20.18 7.48
C ASP A 71 16.35 18.74 7.70
N ALA A 72 17.27 17.84 8.03
CA ALA A 72 16.98 16.42 8.20
C ALA A 72 15.99 16.15 9.35
N SER A 73 15.96 16.97 10.39
CA SER A 73 15.01 16.84 11.50
C SER A 73 13.59 17.16 11.04
N LYS A 74 13.41 18.28 10.31
CA LYS A 74 12.11 18.66 9.74
C LYS A 74 11.64 17.65 8.70
N TYR A 75 12.58 17.14 7.88
CA TYR A 75 12.27 16.12 6.89
C TYR A 75 11.78 14.83 7.54
N ARG A 76 12.53 14.28 8.51
CA ARG A 76 12.11 13.08 9.25
C ARG A 76 10.75 13.24 9.93
N ASN A 77 10.49 14.44 10.49
CA ASN A 77 9.21 14.75 11.10
C ASN A 77 8.07 14.72 10.05
N LEU A 78 8.30 15.28 8.86
CA LEU A 78 7.33 15.23 7.76
C LEU A 78 7.07 13.78 7.34
N ILE A 79 8.13 13.02 7.02
CA ILE A 79 7.99 11.65 6.54
C ILE A 79 7.33 10.74 7.60
N GLY A 80 7.71 10.85 8.87
CA GLY A 80 7.07 10.11 9.96
C GLY A 80 5.58 10.41 10.08
N SER A 81 5.20 11.68 9.91
CA SER A 81 3.78 12.08 9.91
C SER A 81 3.02 11.54 8.69
N LEU A 82 3.66 11.50 7.51
CA LEU A 82 3.07 10.91 6.31
C LEU A 82 2.95 9.38 6.42
N LEU A 83 3.96 8.69 6.98
CA LEU A 83 3.89 7.25 7.25
C LEU A 83 2.71 6.88 8.17
N TYR A 84 2.42 7.72 9.17
CA TYR A 84 1.24 7.51 10.00
C TYR A 84 -0.07 7.64 9.20
N LEU A 85 -0.15 8.59 8.26
CA LEU A 85 -1.31 8.75 7.38
C LEU A 85 -1.53 7.55 6.46
N THR A 86 -0.49 6.81 6.08
CA THR A 86 -0.64 5.64 5.19
C THR A 86 -1.51 4.53 5.77
N ALA A 87 -1.89 4.60 7.06
CA ALA A 87 -2.84 3.67 7.68
C ALA A 87 -4.28 3.77 7.09
N THR A 88 -4.67 4.93 6.54
CA THR A 88 -5.97 5.14 5.88
C THR A 88 -5.86 5.79 4.50
N TRP A 89 -4.62 6.03 4.04
CA TRP A 89 -4.29 6.65 2.77
C TRP A 89 -3.34 5.74 1.97
N PRO A 90 -3.84 4.61 1.44
CA PRO A 90 -3.02 3.68 0.67
C PRO A 90 -2.39 4.32 -0.55
N ASP A 91 -3.07 5.27 -1.18
CA ASP A 91 -2.66 5.97 -2.39
C ASP A 91 -1.43 6.89 -2.22
N ILE A 92 -1.05 7.27 -0.98
CA ILE A 92 0.23 7.94 -0.73
C ILE A 92 1.34 6.99 -0.26
N MET A 93 1.06 5.69 -0.13
CA MET A 93 2.01 4.72 0.43
C MET A 93 3.32 4.65 -0.35
N TYR A 94 3.27 4.55 -1.68
CA TYR A 94 4.47 4.52 -2.52
C TYR A 94 5.29 5.81 -2.39
N ALA A 95 4.63 6.97 -2.51
CA ALA A 95 5.29 8.25 -2.43
C ALA A 95 6.01 8.44 -1.08
N THR A 96 5.36 8.07 0.01
CA THR A 96 5.91 8.17 1.36
C THR A 96 7.04 7.18 1.59
N SER A 97 6.88 5.93 1.15
CA SER A 97 7.92 4.89 1.21
C SER A 97 9.15 5.28 0.39
N LEU A 98 8.97 5.85 -0.81
CA LEU A 98 10.06 6.36 -1.64
C LEU A 98 10.85 7.46 -0.93
N LEU A 99 10.16 8.46 -0.39
CA LEU A 99 10.78 9.58 0.32
C LEU A 99 11.46 9.15 1.63
N SER A 100 10.98 8.10 2.29
CA SER A 100 11.62 7.57 3.51
C SER A 100 13.06 7.10 3.30
N ARG A 101 13.43 6.74 2.06
CA ARG A 101 14.79 6.30 1.68
C ARG A 101 15.84 7.41 1.83
N PHE A 102 15.42 8.68 1.91
CA PHE A 102 16.29 9.86 1.98
C PHE A 102 16.36 10.51 3.37
N MET A 103 15.77 9.89 4.41
CA MET A 103 15.70 10.46 5.77
C MET A 103 17.06 10.72 6.43
N GLN A 104 18.12 10.04 5.99
CA GLN A 104 19.47 10.21 6.54
C GLN A 104 20.11 11.52 6.06
N SER A 105 20.03 11.81 4.76
CA SER A 105 20.62 13.00 4.12
C SER A 105 19.65 13.53 3.05
N PRO A 106 18.60 14.27 3.44
CA PRO A 106 17.60 14.78 2.51
C PRO A 106 18.11 16.06 1.80
N SER A 107 17.78 16.22 0.53
CA SER A 107 17.95 17.44 -0.23
C SER A 107 16.71 18.33 -0.24
N GLN A 108 16.83 19.55 -0.76
CA GLN A 108 15.68 20.45 -0.98
C GLN A 108 14.70 19.89 -2.01
N ILE A 109 15.16 19.06 -2.97
CA ILE A 109 14.30 18.35 -3.93
C ILE A 109 13.43 17.33 -3.17
N HIS A 110 14.04 16.51 -2.30
CA HIS A 110 13.30 15.54 -1.47
C HIS A 110 12.25 16.23 -0.58
N PHE A 111 12.63 17.37 0.02
CA PHE A 111 11.70 18.14 0.85
C PHE A 111 10.55 18.74 0.00
N GLY A 112 10.86 19.20 -1.22
CA GLY A 112 9.89 19.66 -2.21
C GLY A 112 8.89 18.58 -2.61
N ALA A 113 9.36 17.36 -2.86
CA ALA A 113 8.50 16.20 -3.13
C ALA A 113 7.60 15.87 -1.93
N GLY A 114 8.11 15.94 -0.70
CA GLY A 114 7.28 15.80 0.51
C GLY A 114 6.20 16.88 0.63
N LYS A 115 6.51 18.14 0.29
CA LYS A 115 5.51 19.22 0.22
C LYS A 115 4.47 18.99 -0.88
N ARG A 116 4.84 18.30 -1.98
CA ARG A 116 3.87 17.92 -3.01
C ARG A 116 2.82 16.93 -2.47
N ILE A 117 3.22 15.97 -1.62
CA ILE A 117 2.26 15.08 -0.95
C ILE A 117 1.31 15.91 -0.06
N LEU A 118 1.80 16.90 0.67
CA LEU A 118 0.94 17.80 1.46
C LEU A 118 -0.06 18.59 0.57
N ARG A 119 0.35 19.01 -0.62
CA ARG A 119 -0.57 19.65 -1.58
C ARG A 119 -1.62 18.67 -2.11
N TYR A 120 -1.27 17.42 -2.30
CA TYR A 120 -2.22 16.37 -2.65
C TYR A 120 -3.24 16.17 -1.51
N LEU A 121 -2.76 16.03 -0.28
CA LEU A 121 -3.61 15.89 0.92
C LEU A 121 -4.52 17.12 1.14
N GLN A 122 -4.07 18.33 0.82
CA GLN A 122 -4.93 19.53 0.87
C GLN A 122 -6.14 19.41 -0.06
N GLY A 123 -5.98 18.77 -1.22
CA GLY A 123 -7.06 18.57 -2.19
C GLY A 123 -7.95 17.36 -1.89
N THR A 124 -7.53 16.47 -1.00
CA THR A 124 -8.21 15.19 -0.73
C THR A 124 -8.53 14.97 0.75
N LYS A 125 -8.47 15.98 1.59
CA LYS A 125 -8.63 15.88 3.06
C LYS A 125 -9.95 15.25 3.53
N GLU A 126 -10.99 15.27 2.69
CA GLU A 126 -12.29 14.65 2.95
C GLU A 126 -12.35 13.17 2.52
N PHE A 127 -11.25 12.64 1.96
CA PHE A 127 -11.19 11.26 1.49
C PHE A 127 -10.88 10.30 2.64
N GLY A 128 -11.27 9.06 2.46
CA GLY A 128 -11.02 7.94 3.34
C GLY A 128 -11.34 6.64 2.63
N ILE A 129 -11.32 5.51 3.34
CA ILE A 129 -11.65 4.21 2.78
C ILE A 129 -13.07 3.84 3.19
N TRP A 130 -13.86 3.44 2.21
CA TRP A 130 -15.22 2.93 2.41
C TRP A 130 -15.21 1.40 2.34
N TYR A 131 -15.72 0.76 3.38
CA TYR A 131 -15.95 -0.67 3.46
C TYR A 131 -17.45 -0.91 3.46
N THR A 132 -17.97 -1.54 2.41
CA THR A 132 -19.39 -1.90 2.29
C THR A 132 -19.69 -3.15 3.10
N THR A 133 -20.95 -3.29 3.54
CA THR A 133 -21.43 -4.54 4.11
C THR A 133 -21.67 -5.54 2.98
N GLU A 134 -20.74 -6.48 2.82
CA GLU A 134 -20.81 -7.51 1.78
C GLU A 134 -21.04 -8.89 2.38
N THR A 135 -21.71 -9.75 1.62
CA THR A 135 -21.96 -11.15 2.02
C THR A 135 -20.82 -12.09 1.61
N ASN A 136 -19.97 -11.67 0.68
CA ASN A 136 -18.82 -12.45 0.23
C ASN A 136 -17.53 -11.83 0.78
N SER A 137 -16.90 -12.53 1.72
CA SER A 137 -15.66 -12.13 2.39
C SER A 137 -14.46 -12.95 1.93
N GLU A 138 -14.30 -13.15 0.61
CA GLU A 138 -13.10 -13.79 0.06
C GLU A 138 -11.89 -12.85 0.18
N LEU A 139 -10.80 -13.39 0.70
CA LEU A 139 -9.51 -12.70 0.75
C LEU A 139 -8.88 -12.70 -0.65
N LEU A 140 -8.70 -11.52 -1.23
CA LEU A 140 -8.15 -11.32 -2.57
C LEU A 140 -6.93 -10.42 -2.52
N GLY A 141 -5.83 -10.85 -3.16
CA GLY A 141 -4.56 -10.12 -3.22
C GLY A 141 -4.20 -9.62 -4.62
N TYR A 142 -3.40 -8.54 -4.67
CA TYR A 142 -2.76 -8.00 -5.86
C TYR A 142 -1.30 -7.72 -5.56
N ILE A 143 -0.41 -8.01 -6.52
CA ILE A 143 1.03 -7.79 -6.39
C ILE A 143 1.58 -7.14 -7.66
N ASP A 144 2.52 -6.24 -7.48
CA ASP A 144 3.31 -5.63 -8.57
C ASP A 144 4.75 -5.38 -8.09
N SER A 145 5.66 -5.22 -9.02
CA SER A 145 7.02 -4.78 -8.76
C SER A 145 7.54 -3.91 -9.90
N ASP A 146 8.12 -2.77 -9.58
CA ASP A 146 8.97 -2.07 -10.53
C ASP A 146 10.28 -2.85 -10.72
N TRP A 147 10.88 -2.80 -11.90
CA TRP A 147 12.20 -3.38 -12.09
C TRP A 147 13.27 -2.29 -12.09
N ALA A 148 14.25 -2.42 -11.16
CA ALA A 148 15.39 -1.51 -11.05
C ALA A 148 14.99 -0.03 -10.95
N GLY A 149 13.86 0.28 -10.27
CA GLY A 149 13.32 1.65 -10.18
C GLY A 149 14.18 2.60 -9.37
N SER A 150 15.04 2.10 -8.47
CA SER A 150 16.00 2.92 -7.74
C SER A 150 17.25 3.20 -8.58
N THR A 151 17.49 4.46 -8.91
CA THR A 151 18.70 4.89 -9.65
C THR A 151 19.99 4.80 -8.81
N ASP A 152 19.87 4.79 -7.49
CA ASP A 152 21.02 4.75 -6.57
C ASP A 152 21.67 3.36 -6.48
N ASP A 153 20.88 2.29 -6.55
CA ASP A 153 21.33 0.92 -6.28
C ASP A 153 20.61 -0.16 -7.10
N MET A 154 19.86 0.25 -8.13
CA MET A 154 19.15 -0.63 -9.08
C MET A 154 18.21 -1.65 -8.42
N LYS A 155 17.74 -1.35 -7.20
CA LYS A 155 16.78 -2.19 -6.50
C LYS A 155 15.36 -1.87 -6.90
N SER A 156 14.54 -2.91 -6.95
CA SER A 156 13.11 -2.85 -7.24
C SER A 156 12.29 -2.46 -6.00
N THR A 157 11.06 -2.04 -6.22
CA THR A 157 10.05 -1.83 -5.19
C THR A 157 8.95 -2.86 -5.37
N SER A 158 8.66 -3.64 -4.34
CA SER A 158 7.49 -4.52 -4.28
C SER A 158 6.28 -3.77 -3.75
N GLY A 159 5.12 -4.03 -4.33
CA GLY A 159 3.82 -3.54 -3.87
C GLY A 159 2.82 -4.68 -3.75
N TYR A 160 1.98 -4.63 -2.73
CA TYR A 160 0.82 -5.51 -2.62
C TYR A 160 -0.36 -4.81 -1.97
N ALA A 161 -1.55 -5.32 -2.25
CA ALA A 161 -2.78 -4.96 -1.56
C ALA A 161 -3.69 -6.17 -1.40
N PHE A 162 -4.45 -6.21 -0.29
CA PHE A 162 -5.46 -7.24 -0.01
C PHE A 162 -6.79 -6.60 0.35
N SER A 163 -7.87 -7.17 -0.21
CA SER A 163 -9.26 -6.85 0.12
C SER A 163 -9.97 -8.05 0.73
N LEU A 164 -11.01 -7.77 1.48
CA LEU A 164 -11.97 -8.74 2.02
C LEU A 164 -13.38 -8.28 1.63
N GLY A 165 -13.85 -8.69 0.45
CA GLY A 165 -15.08 -8.21 -0.15
C GLY A 165 -14.90 -6.84 -0.84
N SER A 166 -14.95 -5.72 -0.12
CA SER A 166 -14.92 -4.37 -0.68
C SER A 166 -13.52 -3.70 -0.68
N GLY A 167 -13.34 -2.59 -0.02
CA GLY A 167 -12.08 -1.83 -0.02
C GLY A 167 -10.85 -2.60 0.47
N MET A 168 -9.67 -2.11 0.09
CA MET A 168 -8.41 -2.69 0.56
C MET A 168 -8.20 -2.40 2.05
N PHE A 169 -7.73 -3.40 2.81
CA PHE A 169 -7.50 -3.27 4.25
C PHE A 169 -6.04 -3.58 4.67
N SER A 170 -5.25 -4.18 3.77
CA SER A 170 -3.83 -4.44 3.99
C SER A 170 -3.05 -4.10 2.72
N TRP A 171 -1.99 -3.32 2.83
CA TRP A 171 -1.15 -2.90 1.70
C TRP A 171 0.28 -2.60 2.14
N ALA A 172 1.20 -2.66 1.18
CA ALA A 172 2.58 -2.21 1.38
C ALA A 172 3.21 -1.71 0.08
N SER A 173 4.21 -0.85 0.26
CA SER A 173 5.19 -0.47 -0.75
C SER A 173 6.57 -0.55 -0.13
N LYS A 174 7.42 -1.46 -0.60
CA LYS A 174 8.70 -1.75 0.04
C LYS A 174 9.82 -1.93 -0.97
N LYS A 175 10.96 -1.29 -0.73
CA LYS A 175 12.18 -1.50 -1.52
C LYS A 175 12.71 -2.91 -1.27
N GLN A 176 13.01 -3.66 -2.33
CA GLN A 176 13.58 -5.00 -2.23
C GLN A 176 15.00 -4.97 -1.63
N ALA A 177 15.34 -6.00 -0.87
CA ALA A 177 16.66 -6.11 -0.24
C ALA A 177 17.77 -6.45 -1.25
N THR A 178 17.43 -7.20 -2.31
CA THR A 178 18.32 -7.67 -3.37
C THR A 178 18.03 -7.00 -4.71
N VAL A 179 19.01 -6.96 -5.61
CA VAL A 179 18.81 -6.52 -7.00
C VAL A 179 18.26 -7.69 -7.79
N ALA A 180 17.12 -7.50 -8.44
CA ALA A 180 16.52 -8.49 -9.33
C ALA A 180 17.18 -8.44 -10.71
N GLN A 181 17.50 -9.59 -11.29
CA GLN A 181 18.16 -9.71 -12.59
C GLN A 181 17.20 -9.56 -13.78
N SER A 182 15.89 -9.59 -13.53
CA SER A 182 14.84 -9.42 -14.53
C SER A 182 13.54 -8.92 -13.90
N THR A 183 12.62 -8.46 -14.75
CA THR A 183 11.25 -8.10 -14.32
C THR A 183 10.55 -9.29 -13.66
N ALA A 184 10.66 -10.50 -14.25
CA ALA A 184 10.06 -11.71 -13.68
C ALA A 184 10.60 -12.06 -12.30
N GLU A 185 11.89 -11.83 -12.05
CA GLU A 185 12.49 -12.04 -10.74
C GLU A 185 12.00 -11.01 -9.72
N ALA A 186 11.91 -9.74 -10.10
CA ALA A 186 11.38 -8.69 -9.24
C ALA A 186 9.93 -8.99 -8.81
N GLU A 187 9.08 -9.40 -9.76
CA GLU A 187 7.71 -9.85 -9.53
C GLU A 187 7.65 -11.09 -8.63
N TYR A 188 8.57 -12.03 -8.83
CA TYR A 188 8.63 -13.22 -8.00
C TYR A 188 9.00 -12.91 -6.55
N VAL A 189 9.92 -11.96 -6.34
CA VAL A 189 10.26 -11.47 -5.00
C VAL A 189 9.05 -10.80 -4.33
N ALA A 190 8.29 -9.98 -5.08
CA ALA A 190 7.05 -9.38 -4.60
C ALA A 190 6.00 -10.46 -4.24
N SER A 191 5.88 -11.51 -5.07
CA SER A 191 4.99 -12.65 -4.81
C SER A 191 5.30 -13.33 -3.47
N ALA A 192 6.58 -13.52 -3.12
CA ALA A 192 6.96 -14.12 -1.85
C ALA A 192 6.56 -13.26 -0.63
N GLU A 193 6.71 -11.94 -0.74
CA GLU A 193 6.31 -11.01 0.32
C GLU A 193 4.77 -11.01 0.50
N ALA A 194 4.03 -10.97 -0.59
CA ALA A 194 2.57 -11.03 -0.57
C ALA A 194 2.05 -12.41 -0.08
N THR A 195 2.70 -13.51 -0.46
CA THR A 195 2.38 -14.85 0.05
C THR A 195 2.50 -14.91 1.58
N SER A 196 3.58 -14.37 2.14
CA SER A 196 3.76 -14.29 3.59
C SER A 196 2.65 -13.50 4.26
N GLN A 197 2.24 -12.37 3.67
CA GLN A 197 1.16 -11.55 4.18
C GLN A 197 -0.18 -12.27 4.07
N ALA A 198 -0.48 -12.95 2.94
CA ALA A 198 -1.70 -13.71 2.76
C ALA A 198 -1.87 -14.80 3.82
N ILE A 199 -0.82 -15.59 4.07
CA ILE A 199 -0.84 -16.64 5.09
C ILE A 199 -1.10 -16.05 6.49
N TRP A 200 -0.47 -14.92 6.81
CA TRP A 200 -0.68 -14.24 8.08
C TRP A 200 -2.13 -13.73 8.20
N LEU A 201 -2.68 -13.12 7.15
CA LEU A 201 -4.07 -12.65 7.12
C LEU A 201 -5.06 -13.80 7.27
N ARG A 202 -4.84 -14.93 6.59
CA ARG A 202 -5.68 -16.14 6.73
C ARG A 202 -5.75 -16.62 8.17
N ARG A 203 -4.60 -16.66 8.87
CA ARG A 203 -4.55 -17.06 10.28
C ARG A 203 -5.33 -16.11 11.19
N ILE A 204 -5.19 -14.78 10.97
CA ILE A 204 -5.98 -13.80 11.73
C ILE A 204 -7.47 -13.97 11.47
N LEU A 205 -7.89 -14.14 10.22
CA LEU A 205 -9.29 -14.37 9.86
C LEU A 205 -9.82 -15.65 10.49
N GLU A 206 -9.06 -16.74 10.51
CA GLU A 206 -9.41 -17.98 11.18
C GLU A 206 -9.59 -17.78 12.70
N ASP A 207 -8.68 -17.05 13.36
CA ASP A 207 -8.79 -16.71 14.79
C ASP A 207 -10.01 -15.83 15.09
N MET A 208 -10.46 -15.04 14.11
CA MET A 208 -11.69 -14.24 14.20
C MET A 208 -12.96 -15.00 13.86
N GLY A 209 -12.86 -16.27 13.43
CA GLY A 209 -14.00 -17.10 13.01
C GLY A 209 -14.38 -16.98 11.54
N GLU A 210 -13.60 -16.23 10.74
CA GLU A 210 -13.80 -15.98 9.30
C GLU A 210 -12.82 -16.82 8.46
N LYS A 211 -12.81 -18.13 8.67
CA LYS A 211 -11.89 -19.04 7.98
C LYS A 211 -12.07 -18.97 6.46
N GLN A 212 -10.96 -18.89 5.76
CA GLN A 212 -10.91 -18.91 4.30
C GLN A 212 -10.72 -20.36 3.82
N ASP A 213 -11.77 -21.03 3.32
CA ASP A 213 -11.69 -22.43 2.90
C ASP A 213 -10.98 -22.59 1.55
N GLU A 214 -11.19 -21.65 0.63
CA GLU A 214 -10.52 -21.64 -0.67
C GLU A 214 -9.13 -20.96 -0.59
N PRO A 215 -8.18 -21.32 -1.50
CA PRO A 215 -6.89 -20.66 -1.59
C PRO A 215 -7.04 -19.15 -1.85
N THR A 216 -6.32 -18.32 -1.12
CA THR A 216 -6.30 -16.88 -1.38
C THR A 216 -5.72 -16.61 -2.77
N LYS A 217 -6.52 -16.04 -3.67
CA LYS A 217 -6.05 -15.63 -5.00
C LYS A 217 -5.17 -14.40 -4.86
N ILE A 218 -3.99 -14.45 -5.48
CA ILE A 218 -3.06 -13.32 -5.58
C ILE A 218 -2.85 -13.02 -7.05
N ASN A 219 -3.32 -11.87 -7.50
CA ASN A 219 -3.27 -11.43 -8.89
C ASN A 219 -1.91 -10.83 -9.23
N CYS A 220 -1.28 -11.35 -10.29
CA CYS A 220 0.00 -10.92 -10.83
C CYS A 220 -0.14 -10.72 -12.34
N ASP A 221 0.41 -9.66 -12.91
CA ASP A 221 0.35 -9.39 -14.35
C ASP A 221 1.56 -9.97 -15.13
N ASN A 222 2.47 -10.65 -14.45
CA ASN A 222 3.66 -11.26 -15.05
C ASN A 222 3.54 -12.79 -15.15
N LYS A 223 3.19 -13.28 -16.35
CA LYS A 223 3.08 -14.72 -16.62
C LYS A 223 4.38 -15.50 -16.38
N SER A 224 5.54 -14.86 -16.59
CA SER A 224 6.84 -15.51 -16.33
C SER A 224 7.07 -15.71 -14.85
N ALA A 225 6.71 -14.76 -14.00
CA ALA A 225 6.80 -14.90 -12.54
C ALA A 225 5.87 -16.03 -12.05
N ILE A 226 4.64 -16.10 -12.56
CA ILE A 226 3.70 -17.19 -12.25
C ILE A 226 4.26 -18.55 -12.72
N ALA A 227 4.84 -18.61 -13.92
CA ALA A 227 5.46 -19.84 -14.42
C ALA A 227 6.65 -20.29 -13.57
N MET A 228 7.45 -19.34 -13.05
CA MET A 228 8.56 -19.62 -12.12
C MET A 228 8.04 -20.21 -10.79
N ALA A 229 6.90 -19.79 -10.30
CA ALA A 229 6.27 -20.37 -9.12
C ALA A 229 5.85 -21.83 -9.36
N LYS A 230 5.34 -22.16 -10.54
CA LYS A 230 4.78 -23.49 -10.89
C LYS A 230 5.83 -24.51 -11.35
N ASN A 231 6.96 -24.09 -11.93
CA ASN A 231 7.93 -25.00 -12.57
C ASN A 231 9.24 -25.17 -11.76
N PRO A 232 9.65 -26.42 -11.44
CA PRO A 232 10.86 -26.69 -10.66
C PRO A 232 12.18 -26.49 -11.43
N VAL A 233 12.18 -26.35 -12.74
CA VAL A 233 13.37 -26.53 -13.61
C VAL A 233 14.27 -25.28 -13.74
N HIS A 234 13.86 -24.10 -13.27
CA HIS A 234 14.61 -22.85 -13.51
C HIS A 234 15.64 -22.46 -12.42
N HIS A 235 16.05 -23.41 -11.57
CA HIS A 235 16.84 -23.11 -10.36
C HIS A 235 18.32 -22.74 -10.54
N SER A 236 18.93 -23.00 -11.68
CA SER A 236 20.39 -22.77 -11.84
C SER A 236 20.78 -21.29 -11.85
N ARG A 237 19.87 -20.39 -12.29
CA ARG A 237 20.12 -18.94 -12.40
C ARG A 237 19.65 -18.13 -11.20
N THR A 238 18.93 -18.72 -10.25
CA THR A 238 18.23 -18.00 -9.17
C THR A 238 18.54 -18.53 -7.78
N LYS A 239 19.74 -19.09 -7.58
CA LYS A 239 20.19 -19.65 -6.29
C LYS A 239 20.09 -18.68 -5.12
N HIS A 240 20.27 -17.39 -5.36
CA HIS A 240 20.21 -16.33 -4.35
C HIS A 240 18.80 -16.05 -3.80
N ILE A 241 17.74 -16.50 -4.50
CA ILE A 241 16.34 -16.42 -4.05
C ILE A 241 15.67 -17.79 -3.88
N ALA A 242 16.47 -18.85 -3.80
CA ALA A 242 15.98 -20.25 -3.74
C ALA A 242 14.97 -20.49 -2.60
N ILE A 243 15.18 -19.91 -1.42
CA ILE A 243 14.26 -20.05 -0.27
C ILE A 243 12.87 -19.51 -0.61
N LYS A 244 12.79 -18.39 -1.34
CA LYS A 244 11.51 -17.80 -1.78
C LYS A 244 10.75 -18.73 -2.75
N TYR A 245 11.49 -19.48 -3.60
CA TYR A 245 10.89 -20.47 -4.50
C TYR A 245 10.22 -21.63 -3.76
N HIS A 246 10.89 -22.16 -2.76
CA HIS A 246 10.33 -23.25 -1.95
C HIS A 246 9.09 -22.77 -1.20
N PHE A 247 9.14 -21.59 -0.62
CA PHE A 247 8.05 -21.02 0.17
C PHE A 247 6.76 -20.81 -0.65
N ILE A 248 6.82 -20.17 -1.83
CA ILE A 248 5.62 -19.93 -2.65
C ILE A 248 5.02 -21.27 -3.13
N ARG A 249 5.86 -22.23 -3.54
CA ARG A 249 5.39 -23.55 -3.98
C ARG A 249 4.72 -24.33 -2.89
N GLU A 250 5.29 -24.30 -1.69
CA GLU A 250 4.70 -24.95 -0.53
C GLU A 250 3.31 -24.34 -0.27
N ALA A 251 3.19 -23.02 -0.27
CA ALA A 251 1.93 -22.32 -0.07
C ALA A 251 0.89 -22.63 -1.17
N GLU A 252 1.30 -22.81 -2.45
CA GLU A 252 0.40 -23.26 -3.51
C GLU A 252 0.03 -24.74 -3.35
N ALA A 253 0.99 -25.62 -3.00
CA ALA A 253 0.75 -27.05 -2.83
C ALA A 253 -0.16 -27.33 -1.62
N THR A 254 -0.04 -26.57 -0.55
CA THR A 254 -0.92 -26.64 0.63
C THR A 254 -2.25 -25.92 0.44
N LYS A 255 -2.49 -25.32 -0.72
CA LYS A 255 -3.70 -24.54 -1.05
C LYS A 255 -3.96 -23.36 -0.10
N GLU A 256 -2.92 -22.76 0.44
CA GLU A 256 -3.04 -21.52 1.21
C GLU A 256 -3.20 -20.32 0.27
N ILE A 257 -2.49 -20.32 -0.87
CA ILE A 257 -2.59 -19.29 -1.88
C ILE A 257 -2.71 -19.90 -3.30
N LYS A 258 -3.09 -19.07 -4.27
CA LYS A 258 -3.04 -19.37 -5.69
C LYS A 258 -2.61 -18.10 -6.45
N LEU A 259 -1.50 -18.19 -7.19
CA LEU A 259 -1.10 -17.12 -8.10
C LEU A 259 -1.93 -17.19 -9.38
N ASP A 260 -2.70 -16.14 -9.65
CA ASP A 260 -3.52 -16.01 -10.85
C ASP A 260 -3.04 -14.81 -11.71
N TYR A 261 -3.24 -14.93 -13.01
CA TYR A 261 -2.90 -13.85 -13.94
C TYR A 261 -4.02 -12.80 -13.98
N CYS A 262 -3.67 -11.53 -13.86
CA CYS A 262 -4.55 -10.41 -14.21
C CYS A 262 -3.94 -9.59 -15.37
N ARG A 263 -4.76 -8.79 -16.02
CA ARG A 263 -4.27 -7.83 -17.01
C ARG A 263 -3.60 -6.65 -16.31
N THR A 264 -2.67 -5.98 -16.98
CA THR A 264 -2.01 -4.79 -16.42
C THR A 264 -3.02 -3.66 -16.14
N GLU A 265 -4.08 -3.56 -16.92
CA GLU A 265 -5.16 -2.60 -16.67
C GLU A 265 -5.91 -2.88 -15.36
N ASP A 266 -5.96 -4.14 -14.92
CA ASP A 266 -6.66 -4.57 -13.71
C ASP A 266 -5.70 -4.64 -12.50
N GLN A 267 -4.40 -4.33 -12.69
CA GLN A 267 -3.38 -4.43 -11.64
C GLN A 267 -3.46 -3.25 -10.66
N ILE A 268 -4.12 -3.47 -9.53
CA ILE A 268 -4.28 -2.45 -8.50
C ILE A 268 -2.95 -2.12 -7.81
N ALA A 269 -2.05 -3.09 -7.69
CA ALA A 269 -0.79 -2.92 -6.97
C ALA A 269 0.20 -1.96 -7.67
N ASP A 270 -0.04 -1.57 -8.94
CA ASP A 270 0.71 -0.55 -9.67
C ASP A 270 0.89 0.76 -8.87
N ILE A 271 -0.12 1.16 -8.11
CA ILE A 271 -0.09 2.39 -7.32
C ILE A 271 0.93 2.35 -6.17
N PHE A 272 1.41 1.15 -5.80
CA PHE A 272 2.39 0.93 -4.74
C PHE A 272 3.83 0.80 -5.25
N THR A 273 4.06 0.83 -6.55
CA THR A 273 5.38 0.56 -7.13
C THR A 273 5.89 1.66 -8.04
N LYS A 274 5.01 2.51 -8.60
CA LYS A 274 5.39 3.54 -9.58
C LYS A 274 4.55 4.81 -9.47
N ALA A 275 5.13 5.94 -9.92
CA ALA A 275 4.42 7.18 -10.08
C ALA A 275 3.55 7.13 -11.34
N LEU A 276 2.24 7.31 -11.20
CA LEU A 276 1.25 7.12 -12.24
C LEU A 276 0.80 8.46 -12.85
N SER A 277 0.32 8.40 -14.10
CA SER A 277 -0.42 9.51 -14.70
C SER A 277 -1.70 9.80 -13.91
N ARG A 278 -2.18 11.04 -13.95
CA ARG A 278 -3.37 11.43 -13.19
C ARG A 278 -4.59 10.53 -13.44
N PRO A 279 -4.99 10.21 -14.67
CA PRO A 279 -6.16 9.36 -14.91
C PRO A 279 -5.99 7.97 -14.27
N ARG A 280 -4.82 7.33 -14.46
CA ARG A 280 -4.55 6.00 -13.92
C ARG A 280 -4.46 6.00 -12.39
N PHE A 281 -3.89 7.04 -11.80
CA PHE A 281 -3.81 7.20 -10.35
C PHE A 281 -5.21 7.34 -9.73
N GLU A 282 -6.09 8.19 -10.31
CA GLU A 282 -7.46 8.38 -9.82
C GLU A 282 -8.30 7.09 -9.96
N GLU A 283 -8.14 6.35 -11.04
CA GLU A 283 -8.77 5.05 -11.26
C GLU A 283 -8.36 4.03 -10.19
N LEU A 284 -7.05 3.80 -10.02
CA LEU A 284 -6.56 2.82 -9.04
C LEU A 284 -6.87 3.23 -7.60
N ARG A 285 -6.83 4.53 -7.29
CA ARG A 285 -7.27 5.05 -5.99
C ARG A 285 -8.73 4.67 -5.69
N ALA A 286 -9.62 4.81 -6.67
CA ALA A 286 -11.01 4.39 -6.51
C ALA A 286 -11.14 2.87 -6.31
N MET A 287 -10.35 2.07 -7.03
CA MET A 287 -10.31 0.61 -6.87
C MET A 287 -9.78 0.16 -5.50
N LEU A 288 -8.96 0.98 -4.82
CA LEU A 288 -8.56 0.75 -3.42
C LEU A 288 -9.71 0.98 -2.42
N GLY A 289 -10.83 1.55 -2.85
CA GLY A 289 -11.92 1.97 -1.97
C GLY A 289 -11.73 3.36 -1.37
N VAL A 290 -10.72 4.13 -1.85
CA VAL A 290 -10.47 5.50 -1.40
C VAL A 290 -11.41 6.46 -2.12
N THR A 291 -12.32 7.07 -1.36
CA THR A 291 -13.37 7.94 -1.87
C THR A 291 -13.62 9.13 -0.95
N GLU A 292 -14.28 10.13 -1.46
CA GLU A 292 -14.81 11.22 -0.65
C GLU A 292 -16.09 10.76 0.06
N ILE A 293 -16.25 11.14 1.34
CA ILE A 293 -17.49 10.86 2.05
C ILE A 293 -18.61 11.71 1.46
N CYS A 294 -19.52 11.11 0.69
CA CYS A 294 -20.78 11.75 0.34
C CYS A 294 -21.69 11.74 1.58
N ILE A 295 -21.67 12.81 2.36
CA ILE A 295 -22.74 13.09 3.32
C ILE A 295 -23.94 13.52 2.47
N LYS A 296 -24.83 12.56 2.13
CA LYS A 296 -26.19 12.98 1.77
C LYS A 296 -26.76 13.52 3.08
N GLU A 297 -26.77 14.84 3.20
CA GLU A 297 -27.63 15.50 4.18
C GLU A 297 -29.06 15.04 3.86
N GLU A 298 -29.68 14.34 4.80
CA GLU A 298 -31.11 14.10 4.77
C GLU A 298 -31.76 15.49 4.80
N CYS A 299 -32.30 15.92 3.64
CA CYS A 299 -33.22 17.04 3.54
C CYS A 299 -34.60 16.61 4.03
#